data_314f33147cbba54be11c971b528718bc
#
_entry.id   314f33147cbba54be11c971b528718bc
#
_cell.length_a   1.000
_cell.length_b   1.000
_cell.length_c   1.000
_cell.angle_alpha   90.00
_cell.angle_beta   90.00
_cell.angle_gamma   90.00
#
_symmetry.space_group_name_H-M   'P 1'
#
loop_
_entity.id
_entity.type
_entity.pdbx_description
1 polymer ?
#
loop_
_entity_poly.entity_id
_entity_poly.type
_entity_poly.pdbx_seq_one_letter_code
_entity_poly.pdbx_strand_id
1 'polypeptide(L)'
;VQQKITNWLKNETGFTCLKTKSTNINEIIKYDIIILGGGIYASGIAGLSFIKKNFNKLKDKKIIIFCCGASLYEENALSKSKNVILKIDVKYPLFYCRGAFYFDNMSFKDRVLCNLLKKVVAKKSSTYEPWEKALIEAFDNKNDWTDKKYIEPILKCLDNLN
;
A
#
# COMPACT_ATOMS: atom_id res chain seq x y z
N VAL A 1 -5.53 6.96 -5.49
CA VAL A 1 -5.87 5.63 -4.97
C VAL A 1 -5.77 5.57 -3.47
N GLN A 2 -4.57 5.65 -2.91
CA GLN A 2 -4.35 5.60 -1.47
C GLN A 2 -5.27 6.57 -0.70
N GLN A 3 -5.42 7.80 -1.18
CA GLN A 3 -6.28 8.80 -0.56
C GLN A 3 -7.76 8.40 -0.58
N LYS A 4 -8.23 7.71 -1.63
CA LYS A 4 -9.61 7.21 -1.73
C LYS A 4 -9.87 6.15 -0.65
N ILE A 5 -8.98 5.17 -0.50
CA ILE A 5 -9.05 4.15 0.57
C ILE A 5 -8.99 4.82 1.95
N THR A 6 -8.07 5.76 2.15
CA THR A 6 -7.95 6.50 3.41
C THR A 6 -9.22 7.28 3.75
N ASN A 7 -9.87 7.91 2.76
CA ASN A 7 -11.12 8.63 2.98
C ASN A 7 -12.26 7.67 3.36
N TRP A 8 -12.34 6.49 2.76
CA TRP A 8 -13.32 5.48 3.17
C TRP A 8 -13.10 5.03 4.61
N LEU A 9 -11.85 4.72 4.99
CA LEU A 9 -11.52 4.37 6.38
C LEU A 9 -11.88 5.51 7.34
N LYS A 10 -11.53 6.76 6.99
CA LYS A 10 -11.89 7.93 7.80
C LYS A 10 -13.40 8.03 8.02
N ASN A 11 -14.19 7.85 6.97
CA ASN A 11 -15.65 7.96 7.04
C ASN A 11 -16.27 6.87 7.92
N GLU A 12 -15.74 5.64 7.88
CA GLU A 12 -16.24 4.53 8.69
C GLU A 12 -15.76 4.58 10.14
N THR A 13 -14.56 5.10 10.41
CA THR A 13 -13.93 5.04 11.74
C THR A 13 -13.95 6.39 12.48
N GLY A 14 -14.11 7.49 11.78
CA GLY A 14 -13.90 8.83 12.34
C GLY A 14 -12.43 9.18 12.62
N PHE A 15 -11.47 8.34 12.24
CA PHE A 15 -10.04 8.53 12.55
C PHE A 15 -9.47 9.78 11.87
N THR A 16 -8.55 10.42 12.57
CA THR A 16 -7.79 11.56 12.03
C THR A 16 -6.82 11.10 10.94
N CYS A 17 -6.86 11.76 9.79
CA CYS A 17 -5.95 11.46 8.67
C CYS A 17 -4.80 12.46 8.62
N LEU A 18 -3.58 11.94 8.63
CA LEU A 18 -2.35 12.72 8.61
C LEU A 18 -1.48 12.32 7.41
N LYS A 19 -0.73 13.27 6.86
CA LYS A 19 0.21 13.01 5.77
C LYS A 19 1.57 12.64 6.34
N THR A 20 2.05 11.43 6.11
CA THR A 20 3.32 10.90 6.64
C THR A 20 4.53 11.83 6.39
N LYS A 21 4.55 12.57 5.27
CA LYS A 21 5.66 13.48 4.91
C LYS A 21 5.75 14.73 5.78
N SER A 22 4.63 15.19 6.34
CA SER A 22 4.54 16.44 7.11
C SER A 22 4.22 16.22 8.58
N THR A 23 4.01 14.98 9.00
CA THR A 23 3.59 14.66 10.36
C THR A 23 4.78 14.41 11.26
N ASN A 24 4.76 15.01 12.46
CA ASN A 24 5.77 14.78 13.49
C ASN A 24 5.41 13.52 14.30
N ILE A 25 6.42 12.77 14.74
CA ILE A 25 6.22 11.60 15.59
C ILE A 25 5.51 11.94 16.90
N ASN A 26 5.77 13.12 17.49
CA ASN A 26 5.14 13.57 18.72
C ASN A 26 3.62 13.80 18.61
N GLU A 27 3.12 13.94 17.38
CA GLU A 27 1.70 13.99 17.08
C GLU A 27 1.11 12.57 17.03
N ILE A 28 1.84 11.63 16.43
CA ILE A 28 1.38 10.24 16.24
C ILE A 28 1.35 9.45 17.54
N ILE A 29 2.32 9.63 18.44
CA ILE A 29 2.38 8.88 19.71
C ILE A 29 1.18 9.13 20.64
N LYS A 30 0.38 10.17 20.38
CA LYS A 30 -0.85 10.46 21.13
C LYS A 30 -1.98 9.46 20.84
N TYR A 31 -1.88 8.72 19.74
CA TYR A 31 -2.88 7.74 19.33
C TYR A 31 -2.44 6.33 19.73
N ASP A 32 -3.38 5.49 20.14
CA ASP A 32 -3.12 4.09 20.50
C ASP A 32 -3.18 3.18 19.29
N ILE A 33 -4.00 3.51 18.31
CA ILE A 33 -4.16 2.78 17.06
C ILE A 33 -3.65 3.64 15.90
N ILE A 34 -2.78 3.07 15.08
CA ILE A 34 -2.17 3.73 13.93
C ILE A 34 -2.42 2.88 12.69
N ILE A 35 -3.02 3.47 11.67
CA ILE A 35 -3.18 2.83 10.36
C ILE A 35 -2.25 3.51 9.36
N LEU A 36 -1.23 2.78 8.90
CA LEU A 36 -0.35 3.26 7.82
C LEU A 36 -0.87 2.79 6.47
N GLY A 37 -1.19 3.73 5.58
CA GLY A 37 -1.52 3.43 4.20
C GLY A 37 -0.42 3.86 3.24
N GLY A 38 -0.06 3.01 2.27
CA GLY A 38 0.98 3.34 1.29
C GLY A 38 0.83 2.63 -0.05
N GLY A 39 1.34 3.25 -1.13
CA GLY A 39 1.51 2.55 -2.40
C GLY A 39 2.68 1.57 -2.33
N ILE A 40 2.60 0.49 -3.09
CA ILE A 40 3.71 -0.45 -3.26
C ILE A 40 4.68 0.10 -4.31
N TYR A 41 5.95 0.14 -3.95
CA TYR A 41 7.07 0.47 -4.82
C TYR A 41 8.12 -0.64 -4.75
N ALA A 42 9.07 -0.65 -5.67
CA ALA A 42 10.15 -1.65 -5.70
C ALA A 42 10.92 -1.78 -4.37
N SER A 43 10.97 -0.71 -3.57
CA SER A 43 11.64 -0.67 -2.27
C SER A 43 10.74 -1.01 -1.06
N GLY A 44 9.46 -1.34 -1.30
CA GLY A 44 8.49 -1.65 -0.25
C GLY A 44 7.27 -0.73 -0.25
N ILE A 45 6.69 -0.48 0.92
CA ILE A 45 5.49 0.35 1.09
C ILE A 45 5.87 1.78 1.39
N ALA A 46 5.27 2.74 0.67
CA ALA A 46 5.46 4.16 0.93
C ALA A 46 5.05 4.51 2.37
N GLY A 47 5.89 5.27 3.07
CA GLY A 47 5.66 5.67 4.46
C GLY A 47 6.16 4.66 5.50
N LEU A 48 6.49 3.42 5.12
CA LEU A 48 6.98 2.41 6.06
C LEU A 48 8.28 2.84 6.76
N SER A 49 9.12 3.62 6.11
CA SER A 49 10.33 4.18 6.70
C SER A 49 10.05 5.07 7.92
N PHE A 50 8.88 5.70 7.99
CA PHE A 50 8.45 6.48 9.15
C PHE A 50 8.26 5.58 10.38
N ILE A 51 7.57 4.44 10.23
CA ILE A 51 7.41 3.44 11.30
C ILE A 51 8.77 2.91 11.73
N LYS A 52 9.63 2.53 10.76
CA LYS A 52 10.97 1.99 11.06
C LYS A 52 11.83 2.96 11.86
N LYS A 53 11.91 4.21 11.43
CA LYS A 53 12.70 5.24 12.09
C LYS A 53 12.22 5.55 13.52
N ASN A 54 10.94 5.36 13.78
CA ASN A 54 10.31 5.68 15.06
C ASN A 54 9.90 4.44 15.85
N PHE A 55 10.45 3.27 15.50
CA PHE A 55 10.03 1.98 16.06
C PHE A 55 9.98 1.98 17.59
N ASN A 56 11.04 2.46 18.25
CA ASN A 56 11.11 2.48 19.71
C ASN A 56 10.00 3.31 20.38
N LYS A 57 9.50 4.35 19.70
CA LYS A 57 8.40 5.19 20.19
C LYS A 57 7.02 4.60 19.88
N LEU A 58 6.96 3.67 18.94
CA LEU A 58 5.73 3.10 18.41
C LEU A 58 5.52 1.63 18.79
N LYS A 59 6.49 0.99 19.45
CA LYS A 59 6.48 -0.46 19.78
C LYS A 59 5.26 -0.91 20.58
N ASP A 60 4.73 -0.03 21.44
CA ASP A 60 3.58 -0.33 22.28
C ASP A 60 2.24 0.11 21.65
N LYS A 61 2.28 0.60 20.41
CA LYS A 61 1.09 1.02 19.67
C LYS A 61 0.54 -0.12 18.79
N LYS A 62 -0.78 -0.15 18.65
CA LYS A 62 -1.46 -1.07 17.73
C LYS A 62 -1.32 -0.52 16.30
N ILE A 63 -0.52 -1.18 15.46
CA ILE A 63 -0.23 -0.71 14.11
C ILE A 63 -0.83 -1.67 13.09
N ILE A 64 -1.64 -1.13 12.19
CA ILE A 64 -2.18 -1.81 11.00
C ILE A 64 -1.54 -1.17 9.77
N ILE A 65 -1.20 -1.99 8.78
CA ILE A 65 -0.66 -1.49 7.52
C ILE A 65 -1.56 -1.94 6.38
N PHE A 66 -1.91 -1.02 5.49
CA PHE A 66 -2.47 -1.40 4.20
C PHE A 66 -1.61 -0.87 3.06
N CYS A 67 -1.57 -1.64 1.98
CA CYS A 67 -0.83 -1.26 0.79
C CYS A 67 -1.71 -1.27 -0.45
N CYS A 68 -1.44 -0.35 -1.38
CA CYS A 68 -2.15 -0.25 -2.64
C CYS A 68 -1.23 -0.62 -3.79
N GLY A 69 -1.70 -1.48 -4.68
CA GLY A 69 -1.01 -1.87 -5.90
C GLY A 69 -1.98 -2.12 -7.05
N ALA A 70 -1.47 -2.24 -8.28
CA ALA A 70 -2.28 -2.47 -9.47
C ALA A 70 -2.55 -3.96 -9.76
N SER A 71 -1.67 -4.85 -9.30
CA SER A 71 -1.78 -6.29 -9.55
C SER A 71 -3.01 -6.90 -8.90
N LEU A 72 -3.47 -8.03 -9.46
CA LEU A 72 -4.47 -8.87 -8.80
C LEU A 72 -3.94 -9.32 -7.44
N TYR A 73 -4.85 -9.33 -6.46
CA TYR A 73 -4.55 -9.87 -5.14
C TYR A 73 -4.40 -11.38 -5.23
N GLU A 74 -3.21 -11.86 -4.95
CA GLU A 74 -2.95 -13.28 -4.68
C GLU A 74 -2.47 -13.39 -3.23
N GLU A 75 -3.25 -14.05 -2.39
CA GLU A 75 -2.95 -14.23 -0.96
C GLU A 75 -1.58 -14.89 -0.74
N ASN A 76 -1.22 -15.83 -1.63
CA ASN A 76 0.09 -16.48 -1.63
C ASN A 76 1.24 -15.53 -2.01
N ALA A 77 1.00 -14.57 -2.90
CA ALA A 77 2.00 -13.58 -3.27
C ALA A 77 2.23 -12.58 -2.13
N LEU A 78 1.17 -12.19 -1.42
CA LEU A 78 1.28 -11.30 -0.27
C LEU A 78 1.98 -11.98 0.91
N SER A 79 1.67 -13.24 1.20
CA SER A 79 2.30 -13.99 2.29
C SER A 79 3.80 -14.21 2.06
N LYS A 80 4.22 -14.53 0.84
CA LYS A 80 5.62 -14.62 0.45
C LYS A 80 6.32 -13.26 0.47
N SER A 81 5.60 -12.19 0.12
CA SER A 81 6.13 -10.83 0.06
C SER A 81 6.13 -10.10 1.40
N LYS A 82 5.37 -10.57 2.39
CA LYS A 82 5.23 -9.90 3.70
C LYS A 82 6.58 -9.58 4.34
N ASN A 83 7.45 -10.56 4.43
CA ASN A 83 8.77 -10.39 5.04
C ASN A 83 9.69 -9.49 4.19
N VAL A 84 9.56 -9.55 2.87
CA VAL A 84 10.32 -8.72 1.93
C VAL A 84 9.80 -7.29 1.91
N ILE A 85 8.48 -7.12 1.92
CA ILE A 85 7.82 -5.80 1.85
C ILE A 85 7.98 -5.04 3.16
N LEU A 86 7.75 -5.69 4.30
CA LEU A 86 7.84 -5.01 5.59
C LEU A 86 9.29 -4.81 6.04
N LYS A 87 10.17 -5.78 5.79
CA LYS A 87 11.57 -5.75 6.29
C LYS A 87 11.69 -5.30 7.76
N ILE A 88 10.74 -5.74 8.57
CA ILE A 88 10.64 -5.47 10.01
C ILE A 88 10.35 -6.82 10.66
N ASP A 89 11.02 -7.14 11.75
CA ASP A 89 10.84 -8.39 12.50
C ASP A 89 9.49 -8.47 13.24
N VAL A 90 8.74 -7.38 13.26
CA VAL A 90 7.42 -7.31 13.90
C VAL A 90 6.31 -7.64 12.90
N LYS A 91 5.46 -8.58 13.27
CA LYS A 91 4.29 -9.01 12.48
C LYS A 91 3.13 -8.02 12.64
N TYR A 92 3.14 -6.93 11.89
CA TYR A 92 1.96 -6.07 11.78
C TYR A 92 0.91 -6.70 10.84
N PRO A 93 -0.41 -6.58 11.15
CA PRO A 93 -1.45 -6.88 10.18
C PRO A 93 -1.23 -6.09 8.89
N LEU A 94 -1.15 -6.78 7.77
CA LEU A 94 -0.94 -6.20 6.45
C LEU A 94 -2.09 -6.57 5.53
N PHE A 95 -2.74 -5.54 4.97
CA PHE A 95 -3.85 -5.67 4.05
C PHE A 95 -3.47 -5.12 2.68
N TYR A 96 -3.96 -5.78 1.63
CA TYR A 96 -3.78 -5.31 0.27
C TYR A 96 -5.10 -4.73 -0.26
N CYS A 97 -5.02 -3.55 -0.83
CA CYS A 97 -6.13 -2.91 -1.52
C CYS A 97 -5.75 -2.75 -2.99
N ARG A 98 -6.48 -3.41 -3.90
CA ARG A 98 -6.23 -3.18 -5.31
C ARG A 98 -6.54 -1.72 -5.64
N GLY A 99 -5.61 -1.09 -6.33
CA GLY A 99 -5.65 0.33 -6.60
C GLY A 99 -6.11 0.67 -8.01
N ALA A 100 -5.69 1.81 -8.49
CA ALA A 100 -5.88 2.24 -9.86
C ALA A 100 -4.53 2.53 -10.51
N PHE A 101 -4.50 2.46 -11.81
CA PHE A 101 -3.34 2.80 -12.61
C PHE A 101 -3.72 3.90 -13.59
N TYR A 102 -3.27 5.12 -13.32
CA TYR A 102 -3.49 6.29 -14.17
C TYR A 102 -2.15 6.81 -14.66
N PHE A 103 -1.66 6.28 -15.78
CA PHE A 103 -0.35 6.63 -16.33
C PHE A 103 -0.20 8.14 -16.56
N ASP A 104 -1.24 8.77 -17.11
CA ASP A 104 -1.24 10.20 -17.42
C ASP A 104 -1.12 11.10 -16.18
N ASN A 105 -1.59 10.63 -15.03
CA ASN A 105 -1.60 11.36 -13.77
C ASN A 105 -0.36 11.08 -12.89
N MET A 106 0.57 10.26 -13.39
CA MET A 106 1.80 9.94 -12.67
C MET A 106 2.81 11.08 -12.75
N SER A 107 3.68 11.16 -11.74
CA SER A 107 4.84 12.05 -11.81
C SER A 107 5.75 11.67 -12.98
N PHE A 108 6.51 12.62 -13.49
CA PHE A 108 7.45 12.36 -14.59
C PHE A 108 8.41 11.19 -14.27
N LYS A 109 8.91 11.14 -13.02
CA LYS A 109 9.81 10.05 -12.57
C LYS A 109 9.12 8.69 -12.61
N ASP A 110 7.88 8.61 -12.14
CA ASP A 110 7.11 7.36 -12.14
C ASP A 110 6.77 6.92 -13.56
N ARG A 111 6.44 7.86 -14.46
CA ARG A 111 6.21 7.55 -15.89
C ARG A 111 7.46 6.98 -16.57
N VAL A 112 8.63 7.58 -16.31
CA VAL A 112 9.90 7.08 -16.86
C VAL A 112 10.17 5.65 -16.36
N LEU A 113 10.00 5.42 -15.04
CA LEU A 113 10.17 4.09 -14.46
C LEU A 113 9.19 3.07 -15.04
N CYS A 114 7.92 3.41 -15.16
CA CYS A 114 6.90 2.56 -15.77
C CYS A 114 7.23 2.23 -17.23
N ASN A 115 7.67 3.22 -18.02
CA ASN A 115 8.08 2.98 -19.41
C ASN A 115 9.30 2.07 -19.53
N LEU A 116 10.27 2.19 -18.62
CA LEU A 116 11.41 1.27 -18.56
C LEU A 116 10.95 -0.15 -18.23
N LEU A 117 10.08 -0.31 -17.24
CA LEU A 117 9.49 -1.60 -16.87
C LEU A 117 8.70 -2.21 -18.04
N LYS A 118 7.88 -1.41 -18.74
CA LYS A 118 7.16 -1.87 -19.95
C LYS A 118 8.12 -2.43 -20.99
N LYS A 119 9.23 -1.72 -21.26
CA LYS A 119 10.26 -2.19 -22.23
C LYS A 119 10.95 -3.49 -21.78
N VAL A 120 11.23 -3.63 -20.48
CA VAL A 120 11.86 -4.85 -19.92
C VAL A 120 10.90 -6.03 -20.03
N VAL A 121 9.64 -5.83 -19.63
CA VAL A 121 8.62 -6.88 -19.69
C VAL A 121 8.31 -7.28 -21.14
N ALA A 122 8.20 -6.32 -22.06
CA ALA A 122 7.96 -6.59 -23.47
C ALA A 122 9.09 -7.40 -24.16
N LYS A 123 10.30 -7.38 -23.61
CA LYS A 123 11.44 -8.20 -24.11
C LYS A 123 11.41 -9.64 -23.63
N LYS A 124 10.60 -9.98 -22.64
CA LYS A 124 10.45 -11.37 -22.20
C LYS A 124 9.68 -12.17 -23.25
N SER A 125 10.32 -13.20 -23.79
CA SER A 125 9.73 -14.10 -24.80
C SER A 125 8.92 -15.26 -24.19
N SER A 126 8.80 -15.33 -22.85
CA SER A 126 8.19 -16.43 -22.11
C SER A 126 7.18 -15.91 -21.07
N THR A 127 6.50 -16.81 -20.40
CA THR A 127 5.38 -16.60 -19.48
C THR A 127 5.53 -15.37 -18.58
N TYR A 128 4.60 -14.43 -18.70
CA TYR A 128 4.53 -13.25 -17.83
C TYR A 128 4.09 -13.63 -16.41
N GLU A 129 4.73 -13.03 -15.43
CA GLU A 129 4.26 -13.04 -14.05
C GLU A 129 2.93 -12.27 -13.93
N PRO A 130 2.07 -12.58 -12.93
CA PRO A 130 0.77 -11.92 -12.77
C PRO A 130 0.85 -10.39 -12.72
N TRP A 131 1.86 -9.83 -12.07
CA TRP A 131 2.07 -8.39 -12.00
C TRP A 131 2.52 -7.77 -13.34
N GLU A 132 3.25 -8.54 -14.17
CA GLU A 132 3.69 -8.12 -15.51
C GLU A 132 2.51 -8.02 -16.47
N LYS A 133 1.61 -9.02 -16.42
CA LYS A 133 0.35 -8.98 -17.18
C LYS A 133 -0.50 -7.79 -16.77
N ALA A 134 -0.69 -7.59 -15.46
CA ALA A 134 -1.44 -6.46 -14.93
C ALA A 134 -0.82 -5.11 -15.35
N LEU A 135 0.51 -5.02 -15.42
CA LEU A 135 1.21 -3.83 -15.87
C LEU A 135 0.95 -3.55 -17.36
N ILE A 136 1.04 -4.56 -18.22
CA ILE A 136 0.79 -4.42 -19.67
C ILE A 136 -0.66 -3.99 -19.90
N GLU A 137 -1.63 -4.67 -19.31
CA GLU A 137 -3.05 -4.36 -19.41
C GLU A 137 -3.36 -2.93 -18.90
N ALA A 138 -2.67 -2.50 -17.85
CA ALA A 138 -2.87 -1.20 -17.25
C ALA A 138 -2.36 -0.04 -18.14
N PHE A 139 -1.37 -0.27 -19.00
CA PHE A 139 -0.87 0.77 -19.90
C PHE A 139 -1.86 1.14 -21.02
N ASP A 140 -2.68 0.19 -21.40
CA ASP A 140 -3.58 0.37 -22.54
C ASP A 140 -4.94 0.97 -22.14
N ASN A 141 -5.24 1.03 -20.83
CA ASN A 141 -6.51 1.52 -20.30
C ASN A 141 -6.35 2.32 -19.01
N LYS A 142 -7.25 3.29 -18.77
CA LYS A 142 -7.43 3.92 -17.46
C LYS A 142 -8.20 2.96 -16.56
N ASN A 143 -7.48 2.25 -15.69
CA ASN A 143 -8.10 1.24 -14.83
C ASN A 143 -8.22 1.75 -13.40
N ASP A 144 -9.43 1.77 -12.88
CA ASP A 144 -9.72 1.95 -11.45
C ASP A 144 -10.38 0.68 -10.89
N TRP A 145 -9.59 -0.11 -10.17
CA TRP A 145 -10.05 -1.33 -9.50
C TRP A 145 -10.30 -1.11 -8.01
N THR A 146 -10.37 0.16 -7.57
CA THR A 146 -10.65 0.45 -6.17
C THR A 146 -12.07 0.03 -5.81
N ASP A 147 -12.21 -0.71 -4.73
CA ASP A 147 -13.49 -1.20 -4.23
C ASP A 147 -13.54 -1.01 -2.71
N LYS A 148 -14.69 -0.58 -2.19
CA LYS A 148 -14.90 -0.37 -0.75
C LYS A 148 -14.75 -1.66 0.06
N LYS A 149 -15.00 -2.83 -0.55
CA LYS A 149 -14.79 -4.14 0.10
C LYS A 149 -13.37 -4.35 0.63
N TYR A 150 -12.36 -3.66 0.06
CA TYR A 150 -10.98 -3.79 0.53
C TYR A 150 -10.74 -3.22 1.93
N ILE A 151 -11.63 -2.36 2.44
CA ILE A 151 -11.49 -1.86 3.81
C ILE A 151 -12.18 -2.76 4.84
N GLU A 152 -13.06 -3.67 4.45
CA GLU A 152 -13.79 -4.55 5.38
C GLU A 152 -12.86 -5.40 6.26
N PRO A 153 -11.79 -6.05 5.74
CA PRO A 153 -10.86 -6.79 6.58
C PRO A 153 -10.10 -5.88 7.57
N ILE A 154 -9.84 -4.63 7.17
CA ILE A 154 -9.18 -3.63 8.03
C ILE A 154 -10.12 -3.26 9.19
N LEU A 155 -11.40 -3.01 8.91
CA LEU A 155 -12.41 -2.69 9.91
C LEU A 155 -12.59 -3.85 10.89
N LYS A 156 -12.72 -5.09 10.39
CA LYS A 156 -12.77 -6.29 11.24
C LYS A 156 -11.54 -6.45 12.13
N CYS A 157 -10.35 -6.10 11.60
CA CYS A 157 -9.13 -6.11 12.40
C CYS A 157 -9.17 -5.05 13.51
N LEU A 158 -9.72 -3.87 13.25
CA LEU A 158 -9.89 -2.81 14.25
C LEU A 158 -10.85 -3.23 15.35
N ASP A 159 -11.97 -3.86 15.02
CA ASP A 159 -12.96 -4.36 16.01
C ASP A 159 -12.33 -5.35 16.98
N ASN A 160 -11.40 -6.20 16.50
CA ASN A 160 -10.68 -7.16 17.32
C ASN A 160 -9.55 -6.52 18.17
N LEU A 161 -9.22 -5.26 17.95
CA LEU A 161 -8.24 -4.53 18.73
C LEU A 161 -8.85 -3.70 19.87
N ASN A 162 -10.14 -3.46 19.83
CA ASN A 162 -10.90 -2.77 20.88
C ASN A 162 -11.30 -3.78 21.96
#